data_a275cedc4fa98920507cbb00bde249cf
#
_entry.id   a275cedc4fa98920507cbb00bde249cf
#
_cell.length_a   1.000
_cell.length_b   1.000
_cell.length_c   1.000
_cell.angle_alpha   90.00
_cell.angle_beta   90.00
_cell.angle_gamma   90.00
#
_symmetry.space_group_name_H-M   'P 1'
#
loop_
_entity.id
_entity.type
_entity.pdbx_description
1 polymer ?
#
loop_
_entity_poly.entity_id
_entity_poly.type
_entity_poly.pdbx_seq_one_letter_code
_entity_poly.pdbx_strand_id
1 'polypeptide(L)'
;MNRRLWLALIGCVVGMLTAFVAAELADMHAASQPSDLPQATIPAFPGAEGAGAFTPGGRGGKVYVVTTLEDYDPNTESPIPGSFRAAAEAKEPRIIVFGIGGPINLKAQVNIDSPYVTIAGQSAPGDGICIRGETVAINTHDVVIRYMRFRRGPADRHDDALGGHPIGNIIIDHCSASWGLDENLSIYRHVYRPPGKGMQKLPTVNVTIQWSITSEALNTYHHAFGGIWGGKNTSFHHNLIACNTGRNPDIGMTYDFNLVNNVIFNWQHRSADGGDEGSLGNFINNYFKPGPAVHPGSVQYRIIRPDGKKFPRGPLLPSGEHQYPRGTTLPSVGMFGQWYVAGNIMEGNEKVTADNWDGGVQFGRAGDYTPEEVQQIAKAARVDKPFPMAPLRIQPAKEAYELVLAGAGDTLPVRDAVDKRIVEEVRTGKVTFQDGIIIDPQQVGGWPEYKSAPVPKSSVGDGIPDAWKIAHGLDPNDPNVASAPSRCKDGYTNIEEYLNGTNPDVFVDYKDPNNNVNTLKAAP
;
A
#
# COMPACT_ATOMS: atom_id res chain seq x y z
N MET A 1 40.08 51.32 7.51
CA MET A 1 39.29 50.18 7.95
C MET A 1 39.40 49.06 6.90
N ASN A 2 40.03 47.96 7.26
CA ASN A 2 40.74 47.05 6.36
C ASN A 2 39.82 46.14 5.54
N ARG A 3 39.97 46.14 4.22
CA ARG A 3 39.27 45.22 3.25
C ARG A 3 39.34 43.73 3.66
N ARG A 4 40.36 43.34 4.41
CA ARG A 4 40.54 41.99 4.94
C ARG A 4 39.55 41.63 6.08
N LEU A 5 39.09 42.63 6.85
CA LEU A 5 38.08 42.38 7.91
C LEU A 5 36.69 42.13 7.33
N TRP A 6 36.36 42.79 6.21
CA TRP A 6 35.07 42.61 5.53
C TRP A 6 34.95 41.23 4.85
N LEU A 7 36.03 40.74 4.25
CA LEU A 7 36.06 39.40 3.66
C LEU A 7 36.02 38.29 4.69
N ALA A 8 36.56 38.50 5.89
CA ALA A 8 36.47 37.55 6.99
C ALA A 8 35.04 37.50 7.60
N LEU A 9 34.35 38.65 7.72
CA LEU A 9 32.97 38.70 8.19
C LEU A 9 31.98 38.07 7.19
N ILE A 10 32.12 38.29 5.90
CA ILE A 10 31.29 37.67 4.86
C ILE A 10 31.53 36.15 4.82
N GLY A 11 32.80 35.70 4.93
CA GLY A 11 33.12 34.26 5.02
C GLY A 11 32.55 33.57 6.25
N CYS A 12 32.51 34.23 7.42
CA CYS A 12 31.87 33.71 8.64
C CYS A 12 30.33 33.66 8.53
N VAL A 13 29.71 34.68 7.94
CA VAL A 13 28.24 34.70 7.78
C VAL A 13 27.77 33.67 6.74
N VAL A 14 28.49 33.53 5.62
CA VAL A 14 28.18 32.49 4.64
C VAL A 14 28.47 31.08 5.20
N GLY A 15 29.54 30.91 5.97
CA GLY A 15 29.84 29.65 6.63
C GLY A 15 28.83 29.29 7.73
N MET A 16 28.30 30.26 8.47
CA MET A 16 27.22 30.03 9.44
C MET A 16 25.87 29.75 8.77
N LEU A 17 25.52 30.43 7.66
CA LEU A 17 24.30 30.13 6.91
C LEU A 17 24.36 28.74 6.26
N THR A 18 25.51 28.35 5.69
CA THR A 18 25.66 27.01 5.13
C THR A 18 25.70 25.92 6.19
N ALA A 19 26.25 26.20 7.37
CA ALA A 19 26.20 25.28 8.52
C ALA A 19 24.79 25.18 9.11
N PHE A 20 24.01 26.28 9.15
CA PHE A 20 22.63 26.27 9.62
C PHE A 20 21.71 25.52 8.64
N VAL A 21 21.82 25.75 7.34
CA VAL A 21 21.06 25.03 6.32
C VAL A 21 21.47 23.54 6.24
N ALA A 22 22.77 23.24 6.44
CA ALA A 22 23.22 21.86 6.52
C ALA A 22 22.79 21.16 7.82
N ALA A 23 22.67 21.90 8.94
CA ALA A 23 22.14 21.38 10.18
C ALA A 23 20.62 21.17 10.12
N GLU A 24 19.86 22.09 9.53
CA GLU A 24 18.41 21.89 9.29
C GLU A 24 18.16 20.76 8.28
N LEU A 25 18.96 20.62 7.22
CA LEU A 25 18.89 19.48 6.31
C LEU A 25 19.35 18.17 6.96
N ALA A 26 20.29 18.22 7.91
CA ALA A 26 20.72 17.04 8.68
C ALA A 26 19.69 16.67 9.75
N ASP A 27 19.01 17.65 10.37
CA ASP A 27 17.89 17.41 11.31
C ASP A 27 16.63 16.93 10.59
N MET A 28 16.36 17.34 9.37
CA MET A 28 15.31 16.74 8.53
C MET A 28 15.60 15.28 8.13
N HIS A 29 16.87 14.85 8.21
CA HIS A 29 17.28 13.45 7.96
C HIS A 29 17.68 12.70 9.24
N ALA A 30 17.83 13.37 10.38
CA ALA A 30 17.80 12.78 11.71
C ALA A 30 16.34 12.60 12.13
N ALA A 31 15.57 11.95 11.25
CA ALA A 31 14.21 11.57 11.54
C ALA A 31 14.21 10.82 12.87
N SER A 32 13.50 11.37 13.84
CA SER A 32 12.95 10.68 14.99
C SER A 32 12.78 9.20 14.69
N GLN A 33 13.01 8.37 15.67
CA GLN A 33 12.68 6.94 15.59
C GLN A 33 11.27 6.84 14.97
N PRO A 34 11.04 6.00 13.95
CA PRO A 34 9.75 5.94 13.23
C PRO A 34 8.51 5.79 14.11
N SER A 35 8.68 5.29 15.34
CA SER A 35 7.63 5.22 16.36
C SER A 35 7.05 6.57 16.80
N ASP A 36 7.68 7.69 16.43
CA ASP A 36 7.33 9.03 16.90
C ASP A 36 6.76 9.93 15.80
N LEU A 37 6.41 9.37 14.63
CA LEU A 37 5.73 10.13 13.57
C LEU A 37 4.36 10.61 14.06
N PRO A 38 4.12 11.93 14.16
CA PRO A 38 2.84 12.47 14.58
C PRO A 38 1.76 12.11 13.55
N GLN A 39 0.58 11.76 14.05
CA GLN A 39 -0.59 11.54 13.22
C GLN A 39 -1.56 12.71 13.33
N ALA A 40 -2.46 12.86 12.35
CA ALA A 40 -3.52 13.85 12.39
C ALA A 40 -4.53 13.54 13.51
N THR A 41 -5.32 14.54 13.89
CA THR A 41 -6.36 14.39 14.92
C THR A 41 -7.68 13.86 14.41
N ILE A 42 -7.86 13.84 13.08
CA ILE A 42 -9.01 13.27 12.38
C ILE A 42 -8.53 12.27 11.34
N PRO A 43 -9.36 11.33 10.89
CA PRO A 43 -8.99 10.38 9.85
C PRO A 43 -8.52 11.07 8.55
N ALA A 44 -7.75 10.37 7.75
CA ALA A 44 -7.29 10.85 6.44
C ALA A 44 -8.47 11.22 5.53
N PHE A 45 -9.54 10.47 5.63
CA PHE A 45 -10.82 10.66 4.94
C PHE A 45 -11.90 9.84 5.67
N PRO A 46 -13.19 10.12 5.46
CA PRO A 46 -14.28 9.30 6.01
C PRO A 46 -14.19 7.84 5.52
N GLY A 47 -14.11 6.91 6.45
CA GLY A 47 -13.90 5.48 6.17
C GLY A 47 -12.43 5.02 6.19
N ALA A 48 -11.48 5.89 6.54
CA ALA A 48 -10.11 5.46 6.83
C ALA A 48 -10.08 4.70 8.17
N GLU A 49 -9.58 3.46 8.17
CA GLU A 49 -9.52 2.59 9.35
C GLU A 49 -8.10 2.05 9.58
N GLY A 50 -7.86 1.51 10.77
CA GLY A 50 -6.59 0.88 11.13
C GLY A 50 -5.46 1.85 11.45
N ALA A 51 -4.25 1.34 11.42
CA ALA A 51 -3.05 2.02 11.92
C ALA A 51 -2.66 3.29 11.15
N GLY A 52 -2.90 3.30 9.83
CA GLY A 52 -2.67 4.46 8.96
C GLY A 52 -3.86 5.41 8.86
N ALA A 53 -4.96 5.18 9.60
CA ALA A 53 -6.20 5.94 9.46
C ALA A 53 -6.03 7.44 9.67
N PHE A 54 -5.12 7.85 10.54
CA PHE A 54 -4.87 9.25 10.89
C PHE A 54 -3.67 9.85 10.15
N THR A 55 -3.34 9.32 8.98
CA THR A 55 -2.33 9.88 8.07
C THR A 55 -2.81 11.25 7.56
N PRO A 56 -2.06 12.34 7.77
CA PRO A 56 -2.49 13.68 7.34
C PRO A 56 -2.53 13.85 5.82
N GLY A 57 -1.67 13.11 5.09
CA GLY A 57 -1.54 13.32 3.64
C GLY A 57 -1.19 14.75 3.29
N GLY A 58 -1.69 15.23 2.17
CA GLY A 58 -1.47 16.59 1.68
C GLY A 58 -2.44 17.65 2.22
N ARG A 59 -3.15 17.40 3.32
CA ARG A 59 -4.18 18.30 3.89
C ARG A 59 -3.67 19.73 4.06
N GLY A 60 -4.40 20.69 3.51
CA GLY A 60 -4.04 22.11 3.55
C GLY A 60 -2.89 22.50 2.62
N GLY A 61 -2.30 21.55 1.91
CA GLY A 61 -1.25 21.78 0.93
C GLY A 61 -1.78 22.29 -0.41
N LYS A 62 -0.86 22.52 -1.34
CA LYS A 62 -1.16 22.98 -2.68
C LYS A 62 -1.91 21.91 -3.47
N VAL A 63 -2.93 22.31 -4.21
CA VAL A 63 -3.64 21.41 -5.13
C VAL A 63 -2.92 21.39 -6.49
N TYR A 64 -2.57 20.20 -6.94
CA TYR A 64 -2.02 19.93 -8.27
C TYR A 64 -3.08 19.23 -9.10
N VAL A 65 -3.45 19.82 -10.24
CA VAL A 65 -4.37 19.20 -11.19
C VAL A 65 -3.55 18.57 -12.32
N VAL A 66 -3.62 17.26 -12.45
CA VAL A 66 -3.01 16.54 -13.58
C VAL A 66 -3.88 16.78 -14.82
N THR A 67 -3.31 17.40 -15.84
CA THR A 67 -4.02 17.86 -17.04
C THR A 67 -3.52 17.20 -18.32
N THR A 68 -2.48 16.38 -18.25
CA THR A 68 -1.94 15.61 -19.38
C THR A 68 -1.63 14.18 -18.99
N LEU A 69 -1.76 13.27 -19.93
CA LEU A 69 -1.35 11.85 -19.81
C LEU A 69 0.13 11.64 -20.19
N GLU A 70 0.80 12.69 -20.67
CA GLU A 70 2.20 12.63 -21.04
C GLU A 70 3.10 12.50 -19.80
N ASP A 71 4.16 11.71 -19.96
CA ASP A 71 5.25 11.58 -18.99
C ASP A 71 6.59 11.93 -19.62
N TYR A 72 7.59 12.19 -18.81
CA TYR A 72 8.96 12.49 -19.24
C TYR A 72 9.98 11.66 -18.45
N ASP A 73 11.11 11.34 -19.08
CA ASP A 73 12.27 10.79 -18.36
C ASP A 73 13.02 11.93 -17.68
N PRO A 74 13.06 11.98 -16.33
CA PRO A 74 13.69 13.09 -15.60
C PRO A 74 15.22 13.19 -15.84
N ASN A 75 15.85 12.15 -16.40
CA ASN A 75 17.28 12.14 -16.68
C ASN A 75 17.62 12.74 -18.05
N THR A 76 16.68 12.74 -19.00
CA THR A 76 16.96 13.06 -20.40
C THR A 76 16.00 14.06 -21.01
N GLU A 77 14.85 14.32 -20.39
CA GLU A 77 13.79 15.18 -20.91
C GLU A 77 13.45 16.33 -19.95
N SER A 78 12.92 17.40 -20.47
CA SER A 78 12.43 18.52 -19.66
C SER A 78 11.12 18.16 -18.97
N PRO A 79 10.88 18.65 -17.73
CA PRO A 79 9.62 18.47 -17.03
C PRO A 79 8.41 18.95 -17.83
N ILE A 80 7.35 18.16 -17.84
CA ILE A 80 6.09 18.48 -18.49
C ILE A 80 5.12 19.04 -17.42
N PRO A 81 4.76 20.34 -17.49
CA PRO A 81 3.79 20.93 -16.57
C PRO A 81 2.43 20.22 -16.67
N GLY A 82 1.80 19.98 -15.52
CA GLY A 82 0.52 19.28 -15.46
C GLY A 82 0.60 17.76 -15.61
N SER A 83 1.79 17.18 -15.73
CA SER A 83 1.97 15.73 -15.70
C SER A 83 1.85 15.15 -14.28
N PHE A 84 1.51 13.86 -14.18
CA PHE A 84 1.46 13.14 -12.91
C PHE A 84 2.83 13.17 -12.19
N ARG A 85 3.92 12.91 -12.91
CA ARG A 85 5.28 12.93 -12.35
C ARG A 85 5.61 14.27 -11.73
N ALA A 86 5.34 15.39 -12.42
CA ALA A 86 5.63 16.72 -11.90
C ALA A 86 4.88 17.02 -10.59
N ALA A 87 3.65 16.52 -10.44
CA ALA A 87 2.87 16.63 -9.22
C ALA A 87 3.36 15.66 -8.12
N ALA A 88 3.64 14.40 -8.48
CA ALA A 88 4.05 13.36 -7.53
C ALA A 88 5.44 13.63 -6.93
N GLU A 89 6.38 14.18 -7.71
CA GLU A 89 7.76 14.48 -7.30
C GLU A 89 7.93 15.92 -6.76
N ALA A 90 6.85 16.71 -6.68
CA ALA A 90 6.88 18.04 -6.06
C ALA A 90 7.28 17.94 -4.58
N LYS A 91 7.88 19.02 -4.03
CA LYS A 91 8.48 18.99 -2.68
C LYS A 91 7.55 19.47 -1.57
N GLU A 92 6.64 20.38 -1.90
CA GLU A 92 5.70 20.95 -0.95
C GLU A 92 4.56 19.98 -0.58
N PRO A 93 3.90 20.16 0.58
CA PRO A 93 2.65 19.48 0.91
C PRO A 93 1.61 19.68 -0.21
N ARG A 94 0.94 18.58 -0.65
CA ARG A 94 0.12 18.63 -1.87
C ARG A 94 -1.00 17.61 -1.92
N ILE A 95 -2.08 18.01 -2.57
CA ILE A 95 -3.18 17.14 -2.98
C ILE A 95 -3.16 17.05 -4.50
N ILE A 96 -3.08 15.85 -5.05
CA ILE A 96 -3.03 15.59 -6.48
C ILE A 96 -4.40 15.10 -6.93
N VAL A 97 -5.01 15.84 -7.84
CA VAL A 97 -6.29 15.53 -8.47
C VAL A 97 -6.13 15.44 -9.98
N PHE A 98 -7.07 14.81 -10.66
CA PHE A 98 -6.96 14.56 -12.09
C PHE A 98 -8.06 15.32 -12.87
N GLY A 99 -7.65 16.20 -13.76
CA GLY A 99 -8.50 16.88 -14.73
C GLY A 99 -8.57 16.15 -16.08
N ILE A 100 -8.04 14.93 -16.14
CA ILE A 100 -8.04 14.06 -17.32
C ILE A 100 -8.14 12.61 -16.86
N GLY A 101 -8.83 11.77 -17.64
CA GLY A 101 -8.85 10.31 -17.45
C GLY A 101 -8.07 9.62 -18.55
N GLY A 102 -7.52 8.45 -18.25
CA GLY A 102 -6.79 7.65 -19.24
C GLY A 102 -5.53 6.99 -18.70
N PRO A 103 -4.74 6.33 -19.56
CA PRO A 103 -3.50 5.68 -19.17
C PRO A 103 -2.32 6.66 -19.20
N ILE A 104 -1.55 6.71 -18.13
CA ILE A 104 -0.25 7.39 -18.09
C ILE A 104 0.84 6.34 -18.22
N ASN A 105 1.61 6.42 -19.32
CA ASN A 105 2.73 5.53 -19.56
C ASN A 105 4.00 6.15 -18.99
N LEU A 106 4.46 5.65 -17.86
CA LEU A 106 5.69 6.12 -17.24
C LEU A 106 6.90 5.72 -18.07
N LYS A 107 7.79 6.68 -18.34
CA LYS A 107 9.08 6.48 -19.04
C LYS A 107 10.20 6.09 -18.08
N ALA A 108 10.06 6.40 -16.80
CA ALA A 108 10.97 6.05 -15.73
C ALA A 108 10.17 5.90 -14.42
N GLN A 109 10.76 5.28 -13.41
CA GLN A 109 10.18 5.21 -12.08
C GLN A 109 9.79 6.60 -11.57
N VAL A 110 8.60 6.73 -10.98
CA VAL A 110 8.19 7.92 -10.23
C VAL A 110 8.57 7.74 -8.77
N ASN A 111 9.26 8.74 -8.18
CA ASN A 111 9.69 8.71 -6.80
C ASN A 111 8.94 9.76 -5.96
N ILE A 112 8.14 9.31 -5.01
CA ILE A 112 7.49 10.17 -4.02
C ILE A 112 8.45 10.28 -2.83
N ASP A 113 9.38 11.24 -2.91
CA ASP A 113 10.44 11.43 -1.91
C ASP A 113 10.13 12.52 -0.88
N SER A 114 9.11 13.34 -1.12
CA SER A 114 8.72 14.44 -0.24
C SER A 114 7.39 14.14 0.45
N PRO A 115 7.28 14.39 1.77
CA PRO A 115 6.11 14.00 2.56
C PRO A 115 4.88 14.89 2.30
N TYR A 116 3.79 14.56 3.00
CA TYR A 116 2.52 15.26 2.99
C TYR A 116 1.89 15.28 1.59
N VAL A 117 1.57 14.10 1.08
CA VAL A 117 0.93 13.95 -0.23
C VAL A 117 -0.36 13.13 -0.16
N THR A 118 -1.39 13.63 -0.82
CA THR A 118 -2.62 12.89 -1.12
C THR A 118 -2.76 12.74 -2.63
N ILE A 119 -2.95 11.51 -3.12
CA ILE A 119 -3.27 11.21 -4.52
C ILE A 119 -4.71 10.72 -4.57
N ALA A 120 -5.59 11.51 -5.20
CA ALA A 120 -7.02 11.30 -5.22
C ALA A 120 -7.49 10.87 -6.62
N GLY A 121 -7.34 9.58 -6.96
CA GLY A 121 -7.71 9.02 -8.25
C GLY A 121 -9.20 9.11 -8.57
N GLN A 122 -10.08 9.09 -7.55
CA GLN A 122 -11.52 9.26 -7.69
C GLN A 122 -11.93 10.59 -8.34
N SER A 123 -11.03 11.58 -8.40
CA SER A 123 -11.28 12.84 -9.08
C SER A 123 -11.18 12.76 -10.61
N ALA A 124 -10.59 11.70 -11.14
CA ALA A 124 -10.38 11.55 -12.57
C ALA A 124 -11.71 11.39 -13.33
N PRO A 125 -11.88 12.10 -14.45
CA PRO A 125 -13.11 12.00 -15.25
C PRO A 125 -13.16 10.70 -16.08
N GLY A 126 -14.36 10.36 -16.55
CA GLY A 126 -14.57 9.22 -17.45
C GLY A 126 -14.32 7.88 -16.78
N ASP A 127 -13.44 7.07 -17.34
CA ASP A 127 -13.12 5.74 -16.81
C ASP A 127 -12.00 5.75 -15.73
N GLY A 128 -11.56 6.95 -15.29
CA GLY A 128 -10.52 7.08 -14.27
C GLY A 128 -9.10 7.08 -14.84
N ILE A 129 -8.11 6.89 -13.98
CA ILE A 129 -6.69 6.94 -14.31
C ILE A 129 -6.03 5.56 -14.15
N CYS A 130 -5.04 5.26 -15.00
CA CYS A 130 -4.23 4.06 -14.90
C CYS A 130 -2.75 4.38 -15.14
N ILE A 131 -1.92 4.12 -14.14
CA ILE A 131 -0.46 4.21 -14.25
C ILE A 131 0.08 2.89 -14.79
N ARG A 132 0.97 2.94 -15.81
CA ARG A 132 1.60 1.76 -16.39
C ARG A 132 3.01 2.04 -16.88
N GLY A 133 3.77 0.99 -17.20
CA GLY A 133 5.14 1.07 -17.70
C GLY A 133 6.18 0.90 -16.62
N GLU A 134 6.23 1.80 -15.65
CA GLU A 134 7.22 1.77 -14.57
C GLU A 134 6.59 1.85 -13.18
N THR A 135 7.42 1.64 -12.16
CA THR A 135 7.05 1.63 -10.75
C THR A 135 6.70 3.02 -10.24
N VAL A 136 5.73 3.13 -9.34
CA VAL A 136 5.58 4.27 -8.45
C VAL A 136 6.13 3.89 -7.08
N ALA A 137 7.18 4.57 -6.63
CA ALA A 137 7.88 4.30 -5.38
C ALA A 137 7.59 5.37 -4.33
N ILE A 138 7.17 4.94 -3.15
CA ILE A 138 6.96 5.78 -1.97
C ILE A 138 8.21 5.68 -1.10
N ASN A 139 8.94 6.78 -0.89
CA ASN A 139 10.19 6.80 -0.11
C ASN A 139 10.15 7.80 1.05
N THR A 140 8.97 8.20 1.48
CA THR A 140 8.74 9.25 2.46
C THR A 140 7.66 8.84 3.48
N HIS A 141 7.06 9.80 4.16
CA HIS A 141 5.97 9.61 5.13
C HIS A 141 4.78 10.50 4.83
N ASP A 142 3.65 10.26 5.53
CA ASP A 142 2.42 11.04 5.41
C ASP A 142 1.84 11.00 3.98
N VAL A 143 1.59 9.77 3.50
CA VAL A 143 1.11 9.51 2.14
C VAL A 143 -0.28 8.85 2.15
N VAL A 144 -1.21 9.46 1.45
CA VAL A 144 -2.57 8.96 1.19
C VAL A 144 -2.72 8.70 -0.30
N ILE A 145 -3.06 7.47 -0.70
CA ILE A 145 -3.33 7.12 -2.10
C ILE A 145 -4.70 6.44 -2.17
N ARG A 146 -5.59 6.98 -3.00
CA ARG A 146 -6.95 6.48 -3.13
C ARG A 146 -7.39 6.34 -4.58
N TYR A 147 -8.09 5.25 -4.88
CA TYR A 147 -8.74 5.00 -6.18
C TYR A 147 -7.78 5.17 -7.37
N MET A 148 -6.65 4.47 -7.31
CA MET A 148 -5.62 4.47 -8.36
C MET A 148 -5.41 3.06 -8.91
N ARG A 149 -5.14 2.95 -10.21
CA ARG A 149 -4.69 1.72 -10.85
C ARG A 149 -3.21 1.81 -11.17
N PHE A 150 -2.45 0.85 -10.66
CA PHE A 150 -1.03 0.65 -10.95
C PHE A 150 -0.90 -0.67 -11.71
N ARG A 151 -0.93 -0.62 -13.04
CA ARG A 151 -0.87 -1.80 -13.91
C ARG A 151 0.40 -1.75 -14.73
N ARG A 152 1.52 -2.07 -14.07
CA ARG A 152 2.86 -1.84 -14.59
C ARG A 152 3.07 -2.49 -15.96
N GLY A 153 2.90 -3.80 -16.07
CA GLY A 153 3.11 -4.57 -17.29
C GLY A 153 4.59 -4.87 -17.58
N PRO A 154 4.88 -5.48 -18.76
CA PRO A 154 6.22 -5.82 -19.16
C PRO A 154 7.14 -4.59 -19.25
N ALA A 155 8.33 -4.70 -18.68
CA ALA A 155 9.39 -3.70 -18.72
C ALA A 155 10.74 -4.40 -18.57
N ASP A 156 11.82 -3.72 -18.92
CA ASP A 156 13.19 -4.27 -18.82
C ASP A 156 13.64 -4.43 -17.37
N ARG A 157 13.05 -3.67 -16.46
CA ARG A 157 13.41 -3.68 -15.06
C ARG A 157 12.47 -4.57 -14.24
N HIS A 158 13.05 -5.48 -13.48
CA HIS A 158 12.37 -6.32 -12.50
C HIS A 158 12.05 -5.48 -11.25
N ASP A 159 10.76 -5.13 -11.05
CA ASP A 159 10.34 -4.25 -9.95
C ASP A 159 8.81 -4.33 -9.71
N ASP A 160 8.34 -3.69 -8.63
CA ASP A 160 6.94 -3.64 -8.20
C ASP A 160 6.08 -2.74 -9.10
N ALA A 161 4.77 -2.91 -9.04
CA ALA A 161 3.84 -1.94 -9.62
C ALA A 161 3.69 -0.71 -8.73
N LEU A 162 3.51 -0.91 -7.41
CA LEU A 162 3.51 0.12 -6.37
C LEU A 162 4.34 -0.38 -5.19
N GLY A 163 5.35 0.37 -4.76
CA GLY A 163 6.21 -0.08 -3.67
C GLY A 163 7.08 1.03 -3.12
N GLY A 164 8.33 0.71 -2.76
CA GLY A 164 9.31 1.65 -2.27
C GLY A 164 9.73 1.40 -0.83
N HIS A 165 10.23 2.45 -0.18
CA HIS A 165 10.79 2.37 1.17
C HIS A 165 10.20 3.45 2.10
N PRO A 166 8.88 3.49 2.30
CA PRO A 166 8.23 4.54 3.08
C PRO A 166 8.60 4.48 4.57
N ILE A 167 8.71 5.65 5.17
CA ILE A 167 9.04 5.77 6.59
C ILE A 167 7.84 5.43 7.46
N GLY A 168 6.66 6.00 7.16
CA GLY A 168 5.43 5.73 7.91
C GLY A 168 4.30 6.69 7.65
N ASN A 169 3.18 6.52 8.38
CA ASN A 169 1.93 7.21 8.13
C ASN A 169 1.49 7.02 6.67
N ILE A 170 1.16 5.79 6.31
CA ILE A 170 0.78 5.38 4.96
C ILE A 170 -0.63 4.81 4.99
N ILE A 171 -1.49 5.30 4.11
CA ILE A 171 -2.78 4.67 3.82
C ILE A 171 -2.99 4.53 2.31
N ILE A 172 -3.22 3.30 1.86
CA ILE A 172 -3.56 2.92 0.49
C ILE A 172 -4.98 2.37 0.52
N ASP A 173 -5.89 3.03 -0.17
CA ASP A 173 -7.33 2.80 -0.10
C ASP A 173 -7.94 2.64 -1.49
N HIS A 174 -8.71 1.56 -1.71
CA HIS A 174 -9.39 1.28 -2.98
C HIS A 174 -8.47 1.38 -4.21
N CYS A 175 -7.23 0.90 -4.09
CA CYS A 175 -6.28 0.86 -5.21
C CYS A 175 -6.23 -0.52 -5.84
N SER A 176 -5.87 -0.58 -7.14
CA SER A 176 -5.64 -1.83 -7.85
C SER A 176 -4.20 -1.88 -8.34
N ALA A 177 -3.40 -2.81 -7.84
CA ALA A 177 -2.03 -3.05 -8.26
C ALA A 177 -1.93 -4.41 -8.97
N SER A 178 -1.43 -4.42 -10.21
CA SER A 178 -1.35 -5.63 -11.02
C SER A 178 -0.15 -5.58 -11.97
N TRP A 179 0.23 -6.77 -12.45
CA TRP A 179 1.22 -6.93 -13.50
C TRP A 179 2.61 -6.38 -13.15
N GLY A 180 2.95 -6.37 -11.84
CA GLY A 180 4.32 -6.17 -11.37
C GLY A 180 5.23 -7.30 -11.87
N LEU A 181 6.51 -7.02 -12.01
CA LEU A 181 7.52 -8.02 -12.42
C LEU A 181 8.26 -8.63 -11.23
N ASP A 182 8.08 -8.08 -10.04
CA ASP A 182 8.46 -8.63 -8.73
C ASP A 182 7.20 -8.77 -7.87
N GLU A 183 6.82 -7.75 -7.12
CA GLU A 183 5.54 -7.69 -6.42
C GLU A 183 4.57 -6.72 -7.11
N ASN A 184 3.29 -6.87 -6.80
CA ASN A 184 2.30 -5.88 -7.20
C ASN A 184 2.29 -4.67 -6.25
N LEU A 185 2.31 -4.93 -4.93
CA LEU A 185 2.26 -3.88 -3.92
C LEU A 185 3.08 -4.28 -2.69
N SER A 186 4.14 -3.51 -2.36
CA SER A 186 5.01 -3.81 -1.21
C SER A 186 5.24 -2.59 -0.32
N ILE A 187 4.80 -2.68 0.95
CA ILE A 187 4.99 -1.67 2.00
C ILE A 187 5.36 -2.37 3.31
N TYR A 188 6.62 -2.26 3.76
CA TYR A 188 7.06 -2.96 4.98
C TYR A 188 8.27 -2.36 5.68
N ARG A 189 9.15 -1.64 4.97
CA ARG A 189 10.40 -1.10 5.53
C ARG A 189 10.82 0.19 4.85
N HIS A 190 11.70 0.91 5.53
CA HIS A 190 12.49 1.98 4.93
C HIS A 190 13.99 1.77 5.15
N VAL A 191 14.78 2.53 4.41
CA VAL A 191 16.24 2.51 4.46
C VAL A 191 16.72 3.75 5.21
N TYR A 192 17.39 3.53 6.33
CA TYR A 192 17.98 4.58 7.15
C TYR A 192 19.50 4.56 7.03
N ARG A 193 20.12 5.72 6.83
CA ARG A 193 21.57 5.87 6.70
C ARG A 193 22.11 6.86 7.73
N PRO A 194 22.27 6.45 9.00
CA PRO A 194 22.78 7.35 10.03
C PRO A 194 24.24 7.74 9.75
N PRO A 195 24.64 9.00 10.07
CA PRO A 195 26.03 9.43 9.91
C PRO A 195 27.03 8.50 10.60
N GLY A 196 28.09 8.08 9.90
CA GLY A 196 29.14 7.22 10.46
C GLY A 196 28.72 5.76 10.73
N LYS A 197 27.53 5.34 10.34
CA LYS A 197 27.06 3.95 10.46
C LYS A 197 26.64 3.41 9.10
N GLY A 198 26.68 2.09 8.94
CA GLY A 198 26.19 1.43 7.73
C GLY A 198 24.67 1.59 7.54
N MET A 199 24.22 1.31 6.33
CA MET A 199 22.79 1.28 6.00
C MET A 199 22.03 0.35 6.93
N GLN A 200 20.91 0.84 7.48
CA GLN A 200 19.98 0.08 8.31
C GLN A 200 18.63 -0.02 7.61
N LYS A 201 17.99 -1.16 7.75
CA LYS A 201 16.60 -1.38 7.35
C LYS A 201 15.74 -1.31 8.60
N LEU A 202 14.76 -0.43 8.60
CA LEU A 202 13.84 -0.23 9.72
C LEU A 202 12.40 -0.47 9.24
N PRO A 203 11.50 -0.93 10.11
CA PRO A 203 10.10 -1.14 9.72
C PRO A 203 9.43 0.19 9.36
N THR A 204 8.57 0.18 8.35
CA THR A 204 7.61 1.27 8.12
C THR A 204 6.63 1.33 9.29
N VAL A 205 6.19 2.50 9.71
CA VAL A 205 5.27 2.65 10.86
C VAL A 205 3.92 3.21 10.45
N ASN A 206 2.84 2.84 11.18
CA ASN A 206 1.48 3.33 10.95
C ASN A 206 1.01 3.10 9.50
N VAL A 207 0.83 1.84 9.14
CA VAL A 207 0.46 1.45 7.76
C VAL A 207 -0.95 0.89 7.72
N THR A 208 -1.75 1.37 6.80
CA THR A 208 -3.00 0.71 6.38
C THR A 208 -2.99 0.47 4.88
N ILE A 209 -3.32 -0.76 4.47
CA ILE A 209 -3.75 -1.10 3.12
C ILE A 209 -5.15 -1.66 3.26
N GLN A 210 -6.13 -0.95 2.71
CA GLN A 210 -7.54 -1.33 2.83
C GLN A 210 -8.25 -1.30 1.48
N TRP A 211 -9.24 -2.19 1.32
CA TRP A 211 -10.13 -2.24 0.17
C TRP A 211 -9.40 -2.23 -1.18
N SER A 212 -8.20 -2.77 -1.25
CA SER A 212 -7.35 -2.75 -2.44
C SER A 212 -7.25 -4.14 -3.08
N ILE A 213 -6.90 -4.17 -4.37
CA ILE A 213 -6.64 -5.41 -5.10
C ILE A 213 -5.15 -5.51 -5.40
N THR A 214 -4.54 -6.67 -5.14
CA THR A 214 -3.24 -7.06 -5.70
C THR A 214 -3.40 -8.35 -6.49
N SER A 215 -3.17 -8.30 -7.80
CA SER A 215 -3.47 -9.46 -8.64
C SER A 215 -2.54 -9.61 -9.83
N GLU A 216 -2.35 -10.86 -10.25
CA GLU A 216 -1.70 -11.20 -11.53
C GLU A 216 -0.32 -10.55 -11.71
N ALA A 217 0.56 -10.63 -10.72
CA ALA A 217 1.97 -10.33 -10.97
C ALA A 217 2.50 -11.21 -12.11
N LEU A 218 3.38 -10.69 -12.97
CA LEU A 218 3.83 -11.37 -14.17
C LEU A 218 4.96 -12.37 -13.85
N ASN A 219 4.77 -13.63 -14.16
CA ASN A 219 5.71 -14.71 -13.86
C ASN A 219 6.88 -14.81 -14.87
N THR A 220 7.23 -13.71 -15.51
CA THR A 220 8.32 -13.64 -16.49
C THR A 220 9.68 -14.03 -15.89
N TYR A 221 9.91 -13.63 -14.64
CA TYR A 221 11.16 -13.90 -13.91
C TYR A 221 11.01 -14.95 -12.80
N HIS A 222 9.92 -15.74 -12.81
CA HIS A 222 9.56 -16.64 -11.70
C HIS A 222 9.39 -15.91 -10.35
N HIS A 223 8.91 -14.68 -10.40
CA HIS A 223 8.75 -13.78 -9.26
C HIS A 223 7.40 -13.04 -9.30
N ALA A 224 6.35 -13.75 -9.68
CA ALA A 224 4.99 -13.20 -9.75
C ALA A 224 4.35 -13.17 -8.35
N PHE A 225 4.67 -12.17 -7.55
CA PHE A 225 4.27 -12.11 -6.15
C PHE A 225 3.23 -11.04 -5.86
N GLY A 226 2.35 -11.32 -4.89
CA GLY A 226 1.30 -10.39 -4.46
C GLY A 226 1.88 -9.15 -3.79
N GLY A 227 2.72 -9.32 -2.75
CA GLY A 227 3.37 -8.20 -2.08
C GLY A 227 4.08 -8.59 -0.79
N ILE A 228 5.03 -7.76 -0.36
CA ILE A 228 5.60 -7.81 0.98
C ILE A 228 4.92 -6.73 1.82
N TRP A 229 4.16 -7.16 2.83
CA TRP A 229 3.45 -6.28 3.76
C TRP A 229 4.03 -6.43 5.16
N GLY A 230 4.15 -5.33 5.88
CA GLY A 230 4.70 -5.36 7.22
C GLY A 230 4.94 -3.98 7.80
N GLY A 231 5.75 -3.94 8.85
CA GLY A 231 6.07 -2.70 9.56
C GLY A 231 5.77 -2.79 11.05
N LYS A 232 5.59 -1.64 11.68
CA LYS A 232 5.18 -1.50 13.06
C LYS A 232 3.88 -0.69 13.12
N ASN A 233 2.91 -1.16 13.87
CA ASN A 233 1.54 -0.64 13.88
C ASN A 233 0.93 -0.72 12.48
N THR A 234 0.39 -1.90 12.12
CA THR A 234 -0.07 -2.18 10.75
C THR A 234 -1.51 -2.68 10.72
N SER A 235 -2.22 -2.43 9.63
CA SER A 235 -3.56 -2.94 9.37
C SER A 235 -3.73 -3.22 7.88
N PHE A 236 -3.95 -4.49 7.54
CA PHE A 236 -4.18 -4.95 6.17
C PHE A 236 -5.55 -5.60 6.13
N HIS A 237 -6.55 -4.88 5.61
CA HIS A 237 -7.93 -5.37 5.74
C HIS A 237 -8.79 -5.11 4.52
N HIS A 238 -9.74 -6.00 4.30
CA HIS A 238 -10.70 -5.95 3.19
C HIS A 238 -10.05 -5.89 1.81
N ASN A 239 -8.87 -6.47 1.65
CA ASN A 239 -8.17 -6.52 0.37
C ASN A 239 -8.48 -7.83 -0.36
N LEU A 240 -8.39 -7.79 -1.68
CA LEU A 240 -8.39 -8.95 -2.55
C LEU A 240 -6.97 -9.21 -3.06
N ILE A 241 -6.45 -10.40 -2.78
CA ILE A 241 -5.13 -10.86 -3.25
C ILE A 241 -5.38 -12.07 -4.15
N ALA A 242 -5.08 -11.98 -5.46
CA ALA A 242 -5.52 -13.00 -6.41
C ALA A 242 -4.49 -13.33 -7.48
N CYS A 243 -4.39 -14.62 -7.84
CA CYS A 243 -3.63 -15.10 -9.00
C CYS A 243 -2.14 -14.70 -8.98
N ASN A 244 -1.48 -14.85 -7.82
CA ASN A 244 -0.04 -14.66 -7.70
C ASN A 244 0.63 -15.97 -7.27
N THR A 245 1.89 -16.18 -7.65
CA THR A 245 2.59 -17.45 -7.34
C THR A 245 2.91 -17.61 -5.85
N GLY A 246 3.09 -16.50 -5.12
CA GLY A 246 3.39 -16.46 -3.69
C GLY A 246 3.33 -15.07 -3.11
N ARG A 247 3.75 -14.90 -1.86
CA ARG A 247 3.68 -13.64 -1.11
C ARG A 247 2.27 -13.04 -1.12
N ASN A 248 1.31 -13.80 -0.57
CA ASN A 248 -0.11 -13.41 -0.54
C ASN A 248 -0.64 -13.14 0.88
N PRO A 249 -0.02 -12.21 1.66
CA PRO A 249 1.26 -11.53 1.43
C PRO A 249 2.47 -12.28 2.04
N ASP A 250 3.73 -11.84 1.73
CA ASP A 250 4.90 -12.10 2.57
C ASP A 250 4.93 -11.10 3.74
N ILE A 251 5.21 -11.58 4.93
CA ILE A 251 5.25 -10.76 6.14
C ILE A 251 6.67 -10.26 6.35
N GLY A 252 6.90 -8.99 5.99
CA GLY A 252 8.23 -8.37 6.08
C GLY A 252 8.39 -7.54 7.34
N MET A 253 9.59 -7.52 7.95
CA MET A 253 10.02 -6.64 9.05
C MET A 253 8.88 -6.15 9.97
N THR A 254 8.14 -7.08 10.57
CA THR A 254 6.94 -6.73 11.34
C THR A 254 7.13 -7.01 12.83
N TYR A 255 6.52 -6.14 13.65
CA TYR A 255 6.36 -6.38 15.09
C TYR A 255 4.90 -6.70 15.43
N ASP A 256 3.94 -6.09 14.72
CA ASP A 256 2.51 -6.26 14.89
C ASP A 256 1.84 -6.29 13.50
N PHE A 257 1.48 -7.47 13.09
CA PHE A 257 0.92 -7.73 11.77
C PHE A 257 -0.56 -8.07 11.88
N ASN A 258 -1.42 -7.26 11.27
CA ASN A 258 -2.86 -7.47 11.32
C ASN A 258 -3.43 -7.70 9.93
N LEU A 259 -3.79 -8.94 9.60
CA LEU A 259 -4.45 -9.37 8.37
C LEU A 259 -5.90 -9.74 8.69
N VAL A 260 -6.85 -8.86 8.35
CA VAL A 260 -8.23 -8.95 8.79
C VAL A 260 -9.20 -8.82 7.63
N ASN A 261 -10.15 -9.76 7.50
CA ASN A 261 -11.21 -9.70 6.47
C ASN A 261 -10.73 -9.59 5.02
N ASN A 262 -9.56 -10.12 4.68
CA ASN A 262 -9.09 -10.18 3.31
C ASN A 262 -9.59 -11.43 2.59
N VAL A 263 -9.60 -11.38 1.26
CA VAL A 263 -9.87 -12.52 0.38
C VAL A 263 -8.59 -12.89 -0.34
N ILE A 264 -8.16 -14.13 -0.21
CA ILE A 264 -6.95 -14.66 -0.87
C ILE A 264 -7.39 -15.78 -1.82
N PHE A 265 -7.10 -15.62 -3.13
CA PHE A 265 -7.52 -16.53 -4.17
C PHE A 265 -6.35 -16.98 -5.04
N ASN A 266 -6.33 -18.28 -5.35
CA ASN A 266 -5.48 -18.87 -6.39
C ASN A 266 -3.98 -18.56 -6.22
N TRP A 267 -3.43 -18.78 -5.02
CA TRP A 267 -1.99 -18.80 -4.77
C TRP A 267 -1.37 -20.08 -5.35
N GLN A 268 -0.25 -20.00 -6.01
CA GLN A 268 0.36 -21.20 -6.62
C GLN A 268 1.04 -22.09 -5.57
N HIS A 269 2.10 -21.60 -4.93
CA HIS A 269 2.91 -22.37 -3.99
C HIS A 269 3.02 -21.75 -2.60
N ARG A 270 2.58 -20.49 -2.43
CA ARG A 270 2.58 -19.81 -1.12
C ARG A 270 1.34 -18.92 -0.97
N SER A 271 0.54 -19.19 0.07
CA SER A 271 -0.43 -18.24 0.60
C SER A 271 0.30 -17.13 1.39
N ALA A 272 -0.09 -16.80 2.62
CA ALA A 272 0.72 -15.94 3.47
C ALA A 272 1.93 -16.69 4.02
N ASP A 273 3.09 -16.01 4.08
CA ASP A 273 4.31 -16.54 4.68
C ASP A 273 5.20 -15.40 5.22
N GLY A 274 6.26 -15.73 5.96
CA GLY A 274 7.23 -14.75 6.46
C GLY A 274 7.15 -14.49 7.97
N GLY A 275 7.54 -13.28 8.39
CA GLY A 275 7.74 -12.94 9.79
C GLY A 275 9.10 -13.40 10.32
N ASP A 276 9.28 -13.32 11.63
CA ASP A 276 10.47 -13.76 12.37
C ASP A 276 10.11 -14.02 13.85
N GLU A 277 11.11 -14.23 14.70
CA GLU A 277 10.94 -14.50 16.13
C GLU A 277 10.31 -13.35 16.93
N GLY A 278 10.37 -12.12 16.43
CA GLY A 278 9.79 -10.93 17.06
C GLY A 278 8.37 -10.60 16.58
N SER A 279 7.85 -11.33 15.62
CA SER A 279 6.56 -11.03 15.02
C SER A 279 5.40 -11.38 15.96
N LEU A 280 4.44 -10.44 16.08
CA LEU A 280 3.15 -10.64 16.74
C LEU A 280 2.08 -10.44 15.69
N GLY A 281 1.32 -11.48 15.35
CA GLY A 281 0.41 -11.43 14.21
C GLY A 281 -1.02 -11.83 14.54
N ASN A 282 -1.97 -11.11 13.96
CA ASN A 282 -3.40 -11.43 13.94
C ASN A 282 -3.84 -11.79 12.51
N PHE A 283 -4.39 -12.97 12.34
CA PHE A 283 -5.06 -13.44 11.12
C PHE A 283 -6.53 -13.71 11.47
N ILE A 284 -7.40 -12.74 11.18
CA ILE A 284 -8.78 -12.73 11.66
C ILE A 284 -9.75 -12.70 10.51
N ASN A 285 -10.65 -13.68 10.45
CA ASN A 285 -11.81 -13.69 9.56
C ASN A 285 -11.47 -13.43 8.08
N ASN A 286 -10.30 -13.90 7.60
CA ASN A 286 -9.97 -13.89 6.18
C ASN A 286 -10.63 -15.05 5.44
N TYR A 287 -10.81 -14.93 4.14
CA TYR A 287 -11.35 -15.97 3.29
C TYR A 287 -10.29 -16.46 2.30
N PHE A 288 -9.91 -17.73 2.42
CA PHE A 288 -8.94 -18.38 1.54
C PHE A 288 -9.68 -19.31 0.58
N LYS A 289 -9.54 -19.06 -0.72
CA LYS A 289 -10.17 -19.83 -1.78
C LYS A 289 -9.09 -20.42 -2.70
N PRO A 290 -8.78 -21.72 -2.60
CA PRO A 290 -7.88 -22.38 -3.53
C PRO A 290 -8.39 -22.25 -4.97
N GLY A 291 -7.49 -21.99 -5.90
CA GLY A 291 -7.80 -21.91 -7.32
C GLY A 291 -6.99 -22.93 -8.14
N PRO A 292 -7.09 -22.89 -9.48
CA PRO A 292 -6.46 -23.89 -10.36
C PRO A 292 -4.93 -23.97 -10.28
N ALA A 293 -4.25 -22.85 -9.93
CA ALA A 293 -2.78 -22.84 -9.82
C ALA A 293 -2.26 -23.49 -8.51
N VAL A 294 -3.11 -23.64 -7.50
CA VAL A 294 -2.64 -24.08 -6.19
C VAL A 294 -2.06 -25.48 -6.27
N HIS A 295 -0.78 -25.63 -5.90
CA HIS A 295 -0.11 -26.92 -5.93
C HIS A 295 -0.81 -27.94 -5.00
N PRO A 296 -0.86 -29.22 -5.38
CA PRO A 296 -1.47 -30.24 -4.55
C PRO A 296 -0.72 -30.44 -3.23
N GLY A 297 -1.43 -30.96 -2.22
CA GLY A 297 -0.88 -31.24 -0.89
C GLY A 297 -1.20 -30.18 0.15
N SER A 298 -0.35 -30.03 1.16
CA SER A 298 -0.64 -29.19 2.32
C SER A 298 -0.76 -27.70 1.99
N VAL A 299 -0.21 -27.25 0.88
CA VAL A 299 -0.32 -25.85 0.43
C VAL A 299 -1.76 -25.48 0.05
N GLN A 300 -2.60 -26.44 -0.34
CA GLN A 300 -4.00 -26.21 -0.70
C GLN A 300 -4.86 -25.67 0.45
N TYR A 301 -4.46 -25.96 1.70
CA TYR A 301 -5.20 -25.54 2.88
C TYR A 301 -4.35 -24.72 3.85
N ARG A 302 -3.24 -24.15 3.35
CA ARG A 302 -2.37 -23.28 4.13
C ARG A 302 -2.98 -21.89 4.27
N ILE A 303 -3.17 -21.44 5.50
CA ILE A 303 -3.48 -20.05 5.83
C ILE A 303 -2.18 -19.24 5.88
N ILE A 304 -1.23 -19.69 6.70
CA ILE A 304 0.07 -19.05 6.89
C ILE A 304 1.17 -20.07 7.10
N ARG A 305 2.37 -19.73 6.63
CA ARG A 305 3.62 -20.39 7.01
C ARG A 305 4.54 -19.38 7.67
N PRO A 306 4.51 -19.25 9.02
CA PRO A 306 5.43 -18.39 9.74
C PRO A 306 6.88 -18.80 9.49
N ASP A 307 7.75 -17.82 9.24
CA ASP A 307 9.19 -18.00 9.30
C ASP A 307 9.68 -17.82 10.74
N GLY A 308 10.73 -18.52 11.09
CA GLY A 308 11.42 -18.33 12.37
C GLY A 308 12.62 -17.40 12.22
N LYS A 309 13.44 -17.33 13.28
CA LYS A 309 14.66 -16.55 13.30
C LYS A 309 15.54 -16.82 12.07
N LYS A 310 15.80 -15.77 11.31
CA LYS A 310 16.68 -15.86 10.13
C LYS A 310 18.14 -15.82 10.58
N PHE A 311 18.84 -16.92 10.44
CA PHE A 311 20.29 -16.93 10.61
C PHE A 311 20.97 -16.05 9.56
N PRO A 312 22.06 -15.32 9.89
CA PRO A 312 22.84 -14.59 8.91
C PRO A 312 23.24 -15.53 7.75
N ARG A 313 23.00 -15.12 6.52
CA ARG A 313 23.49 -15.87 5.36
C ARG A 313 25.01 -15.94 5.43
N GLY A 314 25.56 -17.12 5.38
CA GLY A 314 26.99 -17.33 5.22
C GLY A 314 27.48 -16.89 3.84
N PRO A 315 28.78 -17.01 3.56
CA PRO A 315 29.35 -16.62 2.27
C PRO A 315 28.68 -17.36 1.11
N LEU A 316 28.56 -16.67 -0.03
CA LEU A 316 28.07 -17.26 -1.28
C LEU A 316 29.07 -18.26 -1.79
N LEU A 317 28.63 -19.50 -2.02
CA LEU A 317 29.46 -20.56 -2.61
C LEU A 317 29.54 -20.40 -4.14
N PRO A 318 30.55 -21.00 -4.79
CA PRO A 318 30.64 -21.05 -6.24
C PRO A 318 29.43 -21.69 -6.94
N SER A 319 28.66 -22.50 -6.21
CA SER A 319 27.40 -23.09 -6.69
C SER A 319 26.23 -22.08 -6.78
N GLY A 320 26.40 -20.84 -6.33
CA GLY A 320 25.33 -19.84 -6.22
C GLY A 320 24.49 -19.97 -4.96
N GLU A 321 24.80 -20.93 -4.08
CA GLU A 321 24.11 -21.12 -2.80
C GLU A 321 24.88 -20.45 -1.65
N HIS A 322 24.15 -20.03 -0.60
CA HIS A 322 24.80 -19.54 0.62
C HIS A 322 25.19 -20.69 1.54
N GLN A 323 26.42 -20.64 2.05
CA GLN A 323 26.85 -21.54 3.11
C GLN A 323 26.16 -21.13 4.41
N TYR A 324 25.50 -22.08 5.06
CA TYR A 324 24.97 -21.90 6.41
C TYR A 324 25.91 -22.53 7.42
N PRO A 325 26.03 -21.98 8.63
CA PRO A 325 26.79 -22.64 9.70
C PRO A 325 26.25 -24.05 9.92
N ARG A 326 27.15 -25.04 10.12
CA ARG A 326 26.76 -26.44 10.39
C ARG A 326 25.84 -26.49 11.62
N GLY A 327 24.68 -27.14 11.48
CA GLY A 327 23.70 -27.33 12.55
C GLY A 327 22.68 -26.20 12.74
N THR A 328 22.63 -25.22 11.83
CA THR A 328 21.69 -24.05 11.91
C THR A 328 20.78 -23.97 10.70
N THR A 329 20.23 -25.08 10.25
CA THR A 329 19.41 -25.11 9.03
C THR A 329 17.93 -24.75 9.28
N LEU A 330 17.43 -24.98 10.49
CA LEU A 330 16.01 -24.74 10.82
C LEU A 330 15.86 -23.99 12.16
N PRO A 331 14.91 -23.02 12.28
CA PRO A 331 14.56 -22.42 13.56
C PRO A 331 14.07 -23.49 14.55
N SER A 332 14.56 -23.49 15.77
CA SER A 332 14.06 -24.37 16.83
C SER A 332 12.79 -23.83 17.48
N VAL A 333 12.18 -24.65 18.34
CA VAL A 333 11.05 -24.20 19.19
C VAL A 333 11.42 -22.91 19.94
N GLY A 334 10.53 -21.90 19.92
CA GLY A 334 10.76 -20.59 20.53
C GLY A 334 11.51 -19.59 19.65
N MET A 335 11.89 -19.98 18.42
CA MET A 335 12.47 -19.06 17.42
C MET A 335 11.44 -18.54 16.39
N PHE A 336 10.16 -18.81 16.61
CA PHE A 336 9.05 -18.30 15.81
C PHE A 336 8.33 -17.19 16.58
N GLY A 337 7.70 -16.25 15.84
CA GLY A 337 6.82 -15.26 16.41
C GLY A 337 5.54 -15.86 17.01
N GLN A 338 4.70 -15.01 17.56
CA GLN A 338 3.43 -15.43 18.16
C GLN A 338 2.25 -14.99 17.28
N TRP A 339 1.27 -15.88 17.11
CA TRP A 339 0.21 -15.72 16.14
C TRP A 339 -1.17 -16.04 16.74
N TYR A 340 -2.09 -15.10 16.57
CA TYR A 340 -3.52 -15.33 16.72
C TYR A 340 -4.11 -15.62 15.34
N VAL A 341 -4.59 -16.83 15.11
CA VAL A 341 -5.15 -17.24 13.80
C VAL A 341 -6.51 -17.87 14.08
N ALA A 342 -7.59 -17.11 13.79
CA ALA A 342 -8.95 -17.56 14.12
C ALA A 342 -10.00 -16.97 13.19
N GLY A 343 -11.10 -17.70 13.01
CA GLY A 343 -12.25 -17.29 12.22
C GLY A 343 -12.02 -17.27 10.71
N ASN A 344 -10.84 -17.68 10.25
CA ASN A 344 -10.54 -17.73 8.82
C ASN A 344 -11.26 -18.92 8.17
N ILE A 345 -11.83 -18.71 7.00
CA ILE A 345 -12.43 -19.76 6.19
C ILE A 345 -11.41 -20.24 5.16
N MET A 346 -11.22 -21.56 5.10
CA MET A 346 -10.51 -22.24 4.02
C MET A 346 -11.53 -23.00 3.17
N GLU A 347 -11.90 -22.43 2.01
CA GLU A 347 -12.89 -23.05 1.12
C GLU A 347 -12.46 -24.47 0.73
N GLY A 348 -13.38 -25.41 0.85
CA GLY A 348 -13.13 -26.84 0.56
C GLY A 348 -12.39 -27.60 1.66
N ASN A 349 -12.09 -26.99 2.82
CA ASN A 349 -11.49 -27.69 3.96
C ASN A 349 -12.16 -27.28 5.29
N GLU A 350 -13.18 -28.03 5.67
CA GLU A 350 -13.97 -27.79 6.89
C GLU A 350 -13.12 -27.95 8.16
N LYS A 351 -12.16 -28.85 8.16
CA LYS A 351 -11.26 -29.10 9.30
C LYS A 351 -10.45 -27.86 9.65
N VAL A 352 -9.79 -27.26 8.65
CA VAL A 352 -9.00 -26.02 8.81
C VAL A 352 -9.92 -24.83 9.11
N THR A 353 -11.13 -24.81 8.57
CA THR A 353 -12.13 -23.77 8.86
C THR A 353 -12.59 -23.83 10.30
N ALA A 354 -12.79 -25.05 10.86
CA ALA A 354 -13.24 -25.23 12.24
C ALA A 354 -12.13 -24.89 13.27
N ASP A 355 -10.89 -25.27 13.02
CA ASP A 355 -9.71 -24.84 13.77
C ASP A 355 -8.58 -24.51 12.78
N ASN A 356 -8.28 -23.24 12.63
CA ASN A 356 -7.25 -22.78 11.69
C ASN A 356 -5.84 -23.34 12.00
N TRP A 357 -5.61 -23.80 13.22
CA TRP A 357 -4.37 -24.44 13.62
C TRP A 357 -4.29 -25.93 13.23
N ASP A 358 -5.42 -26.54 12.90
CA ASP A 358 -5.46 -27.94 12.48
C ASP A 358 -5.11 -28.12 11.00
N GLY A 359 -3.89 -27.70 10.63
CA GLY A 359 -3.31 -27.80 9.30
C GLY A 359 -3.19 -26.48 8.54
N GLY A 360 -3.91 -25.41 8.93
CA GLY A 360 -3.84 -24.10 8.27
C GLY A 360 -2.55 -23.33 8.59
N VAL A 361 -2.05 -23.42 9.82
CA VAL A 361 -0.75 -22.88 10.22
C VAL A 361 0.30 -23.97 10.03
N GLN A 362 1.32 -23.73 9.20
CA GLN A 362 2.33 -24.72 8.83
C GLN A 362 3.72 -24.16 9.07
N PHE A 363 4.64 -24.99 9.61
CA PHE A 363 6.02 -24.60 9.91
C PHE A 363 6.99 -25.34 9.00
N GLY A 364 7.93 -24.62 8.38
CA GLY A 364 8.91 -25.20 7.48
C GLY A 364 8.32 -25.82 6.20
N ARG A 365 9.12 -26.62 5.53
CA ARG A 365 8.69 -27.47 4.40
C ARG A 365 8.33 -28.87 4.93
N ALA A 366 7.63 -29.64 4.14
CA ALA A 366 7.34 -31.04 4.48
C ALA A 366 8.64 -31.82 4.73
N GLY A 367 8.75 -32.39 5.94
CA GLY A 367 9.93 -33.11 6.38
C GLY A 367 11.03 -32.31 7.08
N ASP A 368 10.87 -30.97 7.17
CA ASP A 368 11.82 -30.13 7.92
C ASP A 368 11.76 -30.41 9.44
N TYR A 369 10.57 -30.74 9.95
CA TYR A 369 10.33 -31.02 11.37
C TYR A 369 9.60 -32.34 11.55
N THR A 370 9.85 -33.02 12.69
CA THR A 370 9.03 -34.16 13.12
C THR A 370 7.64 -33.68 13.56
N PRO A 371 6.62 -34.55 13.59
CA PRO A 371 5.30 -34.23 14.12
C PRO A 371 5.33 -33.63 15.53
N GLU A 372 6.21 -34.16 16.40
CA GLU A 372 6.40 -33.69 17.78
C GLU A 372 6.99 -32.28 17.84
N GLU A 373 7.99 -31.99 16.99
CA GLU A 373 8.57 -30.65 16.85
C GLU A 373 7.53 -29.64 16.35
N VAL A 374 6.72 -29.98 15.33
CA VAL A 374 5.62 -29.14 14.84
C VAL A 374 4.64 -28.83 15.96
N GLN A 375 4.27 -29.83 16.79
CA GLN A 375 3.37 -29.59 17.92
C GLN A 375 3.98 -28.64 18.97
N GLN A 376 5.28 -28.81 19.27
CA GLN A 376 5.97 -27.93 20.22
C GLN A 376 6.08 -26.48 19.68
N ILE A 377 6.41 -26.31 18.40
CA ILE A 377 6.46 -25.01 17.74
C ILE A 377 5.05 -24.37 17.75
N ALA A 378 4.03 -25.11 17.34
CA ALA A 378 2.65 -24.62 17.33
C ALA A 378 2.18 -24.19 18.72
N LYS A 379 2.51 -24.95 19.77
CA LYS A 379 2.18 -24.61 21.16
C LYS A 379 2.87 -23.33 21.63
N ALA A 380 4.09 -23.06 21.19
CA ALA A 380 4.84 -21.86 21.54
C ALA A 380 4.38 -20.63 20.73
N ALA A 381 3.99 -20.83 19.47
CA ALA A 381 3.59 -19.77 18.55
C ALA A 381 2.10 -19.39 18.64
N ARG A 382 1.21 -20.31 19.06
CA ARG A 382 -0.23 -20.07 19.16
C ARG A 382 -0.55 -19.22 20.38
N VAL A 383 -1.37 -18.18 20.17
CA VAL A 383 -2.02 -17.43 21.25
C VAL A 383 -3.54 -17.52 21.09
N ASP A 384 -4.27 -17.49 22.23
CA ASP A 384 -5.73 -17.68 22.28
C ASP A 384 -6.52 -16.37 22.24
N LYS A 385 -5.83 -15.23 22.24
CA LYS A 385 -6.44 -13.89 22.17
C LYS A 385 -5.69 -13.04 21.15
N PRO A 386 -6.41 -12.19 20.42
CA PRO A 386 -5.75 -11.28 19.48
C PRO A 386 -4.85 -10.29 20.22
N PHE A 387 -3.75 -9.94 19.59
CA PHE A 387 -2.92 -8.82 20.02
C PHE A 387 -3.68 -7.51 19.85
N PRO A 388 -3.39 -6.49 20.68
CA PRO A 388 -3.92 -5.15 20.47
C PRO A 388 -3.62 -4.64 19.05
N MET A 389 -4.60 -4.03 18.41
CA MET A 389 -4.46 -3.43 17.09
C MET A 389 -5.27 -2.14 17.01
N ALA A 390 -4.95 -1.28 16.03
CA ALA A 390 -5.71 -0.08 15.75
C ALA A 390 -7.18 -0.44 15.40
N PRO A 391 -8.15 0.41 15.81
CA PRO A 391 -9.56 0.14 15.55
C PRO A 391 -9.86 0.00 14.06
N LEU A 392 -10.62 -1.03 13.71
CA LEU A 392 -11.20 -1.27 12.39
C LEU A 392 -12.46 -2.11 12.53
N ARG A 393 -13.35 -2.07 11.54
CA ARG A 393 -14.54 -2.93 11.50
C ARG A 393 -14.13 -4.34 11.14
N ILE A 394 -14.71 -5.32 11.86
CA ILE A 394 -14.43 -6.75 11.63
C ILE A 394 -15.74 -7.45 11.39
N GLN A 395 -15.89 -8.07 10.22
CA GLN A 395 -17.04 -8.90 9.86
C GLN A 395 -16.69 -10.39 9.96
N PRO A 396 -17.69 -11.28 10.05
CA PRO A 396 -17.47 -12.69 9.79
C PRO A 396 -16.87 -12.92 8.39
N ALA A 397 -15.97 -13.88 8.24
CA ALA A 397 -15.21 -14.09 7.00
C ALA A 397 -16.09 -14.24 5.75
N LYS A 398 -17.27 -14.88 5.87
CA LYS A 398 -18.20 -15.03 4.74
C LYS A 398 -18.84 -13.70 4.31
N GLU A 399 -19.17 -12.83 5.26
CA GLU A 399 -19.66 -11.49 4.97
C GLU A 399 -18.56 -10.62 4.36
N ALA A 400 -17.35 -10.67 4.94
CA ALA A 400 -16.19 -9.98 4.40
C ALA A 400 -15.88 -10.38 2.95
N TYR A 401 -16.03 -11.67 2.60
CA TYR A 401 -15.89 -12.15 1.23
C TYR A 401 -16.77 -11.37 0.24
N GLU A 402 -18.07 -11.26 0.55
CA GLU A 402 -19.00 -10.55 -0.33
C GLU A 402 -18.71 -9.05 -0.39
N LEU A 403 -18.37 -8.43 0.75
CA LEU A 403 -18.02 -7.01 0.83
C LEU A 403 -16.75 -6.69 0.03
N VAL A 404 -15.71 -7.53 0.14
CA VAL A 404 -14.46 -7.38 -0.61
C VAL A 404 -14.70 -7.51 -2.11
N LEU A 405 -15.46 -8.50 -2.56
CA LEU A 405 -15.78 -8.64 -3.99
C LEU A 405 -16.58 -7.45 -4.53
N ALA A 406 -17.45 -6.88 -3.71
CA ALA A 406 -18.22 -5.69 -4.08
C ALA A 406 -17.37 -4.41 -4.10
N GLY A 407 -16.50 -4.20 -3.10
CA GLY A 407 -15.88 -2.91 -2.80
C GLY A 407 -14.39 -2.79 -3.11
N ALA A 408 -13.59 -3.87 -3.09
CA ALA A 408 -12.15 -3.76 -3.22
C ALA A 408 -11.70 -3.30 -4.63
N GLY A 409 -10.55 -2.63 -4.67
CA GLY A 409 -9.95 -2.10 -5.90
C GLY A 409 -10.44 -0.71 -6.27
N ASP A 410 -9.97 -0.23 -7.41
CA ASP A 410 -10.39 1.08 -7.92
C ASP A 410 -11.80 1.00 -8.51
N THR A 411 -12.76 1.36 -7.67
CA THR A 411 -14.20 1.35 -8.01
C THR A 411 -14.72 2.72 -8.48
N LEU A 412 -13.92 3.77 -8.39
CA LEU A 412 -14.29 5.13 -8.76
C LEU A 412 -13.27 5.76 -9.74
N PRO A 413 -13.79 6.49 -10.77
CA PRO A 413 -15.21 6.69 -11.08
C PRO A 413 -15.93 5.43 -11.53
N VAL A 414 -15.23 4.41 -12.04
CA VAL A 414 -15.82 3.14 -12.48
C VAL A 414 -14.81 2.01 -12.34
N ARG A 415 -15.24 0.85 -11.87
CA ARG A 415 -14.39 -0.36 -11.85
C ARG A 415 -14.11 -0.82 -13.29
N ASP A 416 -12.83 -0.97 -13.65
CA ASP A 416 -12.41 -1.37 -14.99
C ASP A 416 -12.67 -2.85 -15.32
N ALA A 417 -12.41 -3.23 -16.58
CA ALA A 417 -12.62 -4.59 -17.03
C ALA A 417 -11.68 -5.61 -16.38
N VAL A 418 -10.46 -5.19 -15.99
CA VAL A 418 -9.50 -6.08 -15.31
C VAL A 418 -10.00 -6.45 -13.93
N ASP A 419 -10.36 -5.48 -13.10
CA ASP A 419 -10.88 -5.76 -11.76
C ASP A 419 -12.23 -6.49 -11.81
N LYS A 420 -13.11 -6.17 -12.77
CA LYS A 420 -14.36 -6.93 -12.99
C LYS A 420 -14.08 -8.40 -13.27
N ARG A 421 -13.10 -8.69 -14.13
CA ARG A 421 -12.69 -10.05 -14.48
C ARG A 421 -12.11 -10.78 -13.26
N ILE A 422 -11.18 -10.16 -12.53
CA ILE A 422 -10.58 -10.75 -11.32
C ILE A 422 -11.66 -11.08 -10.28
N VAL A 423 -12.59 -10.17 -10.02
CA VAL A 423 -13.69 -10.40 -9.07
C VAL A 423 -14.58 -11.57 -9.53
N GLU A 424 -14.87 -11.68 -10.82
CA GLU A 424 -15.66 -12.79 -11.36
C GLU A 424 -14.89 -14.13 -11.30
N GLU A 425 -13.59 -14.13 -11.55
CA GLU A 425 -12.73 -15.31 -11.37
C GLU A 425 -12.72 -15.80 -9.92
N VAL A 426 -12.62 -14.88 -8.98
CA VAL A 426 -12.72 -15.20 -7.54
C VAL A 426 -14.10 -15.77 -7.22
N ARG A 427 -15.18 -15.16 -7.70
CA ARG A 427 -16.55 -15.59 -7.46
C ARG A 427 -16.80 -17.00 -7.97
N THR A 428 -16.40 -17.28 -9.21
CA THR A 428 -16.67 -18.54 -9.88
C THR A 428 -15.63 -19.63 -9.59
N GLY A 429 -14.44 -19.26 -9.11
CA GLY A 429 -13.28 -20.16 -8.99
C GLY A 429 -12.67 -20.56 -10.35
N LYS A 430 -13.09 -19.92 -11.45
CA LYS A 430 -12.61 -20.18 -12.80
C LYS A 430 -11.77 -19.02 -13.29
N VAL A 431 -10.60 -19.30 -13.85
CA VAL A 431 -9.67 -18.29 -14.34
C VAL A 431 -9.73 -18.20 -15.87
N THR A 432 -9.41 -17.03 -16.41
CA THR A 432 -9.51 -16.73 -17.84
C THR A 432 -8.42 -17.41 -18.67
N PHE A 433 -7.22 -17.54 -18.11
CA PHE A 433 -6.09 -18.11 -18.84
C PHE A 433 -5.43 -19.25 -18.02
N GLN A 434 -5.33 -20.44 -18.60
CA GLN A 434 -4.67 -21.62 -18.02
C GLN A 434 -5.06 -21.86 -16.55
N ASP A 435 -4.10 -21.70 -15.63
CA ASP A 435 -4.27 -21.81 -14.18
C ASP A 435 -4.39 -20.44 -13.48
N GLY A 436 -4.38 -19.33 -14.24
CA GLY A 436 -4.46 -17.96 -13.72
C GLY A 436 -3.10 -17.30 -13.43
N ILE A 437 -1.99 -18.01 -13.64
CA ILE A 437 -0.65 -17.43 -13.55
C ILE A 437 -0.21 -17.00 -14.96
N ILE A 438 0.06 -15.72 -15.16
CA ILE A 438 0.35 -15.13 -16.46
C ILE A 438 1.78 -14.59 -16.54
N ILE A 439 2.29 -14.42 -17.74
CA ILE A 439 3.58 -13.79 -18.05
C ILE A 439 3.45 -12.51 -18.87
N ASP A 440 2.27 -12.28 -19.43
CA ASP A 440 1.95 -11.12 -20.26
C ASP A 440 0.49 -10.74 -20.07
N PRO A 441 0.15 -9.46 -19.83
CA PRO A 441 -1.23 -8.99 -19.72
C PRO A 441 -2.12 -9.34 -20.93
N GLN A 442 -1.54 -9.48 -22.11
CA GLN A 442 -2.28 -9.84 -23.33
C GLN A 442 -2.95 -11.23 -23.23
N GLN A 443 -2.43 -12.13 -22.39
CA GLN A 443 -3.01 -13.44 -22.14
C GLN A 443 -4.42 -13.37 -21.53
N VAL A 444 -4.73 -12.23 -20.89
CA VAL A 444 -6.01 -11.97 -20.23
C VAL A 444 -6.74 -10.73 -20.77
N GLY A 445 -6.39 -10.30 -21.99
CA GLY A 445 -7.04 -9.19 -22.68
C GLY A 445 -6.29 -7.85 -22.60
N GLY A 446 -5.19 -7.75 -21.87
CA GLY A 446 -4.34 -6.56 -21.79
C GLY A 446 -4.98 -5.38 -21.05
N TRP A 447 -4.44 -4.20 -21.30
CA TRP A 447 -5.00 -2.97 -20.75
C TRP A 447 -6.30 -2.60 -21.46
N PRO A 448 -7.39 -2.32 -20.70
CA PRO A 448 -8.60 -1.79 -21.31
C PRO A 448 -8.37 -0.38 -21.88
N GLU A 449 -9.22 0.02 -22.80
CA GLU A 449 -9.32 1.43 -23.16
C GLU A 449 -9.92 2.21 -21.99
N TYR A 450 -9.30 3.35 -21.67
CA TYR A 450 -9.82 4.28 -20.68
C TYR A 450 -10.26 5.56 -21.40
N LYS A 451 -11.54 5.88 -21.33
CA LYS A 451 -12.11 7.07 -21.95
C LYS A 451 -12.11 8.20 -20.94
N SER A 452 -11.55 9.35 -21.33
CA SER A 452 -11.73 10.57 -20.58
C SER A 452 -13.11 11.17 -20.82
N ALA A 453 -13.55 12.02 -19.92
CA ALA A 453 -14.75 12.84 -20.07
C ALA A 453 -14.42 14.33 -19.82
N PRO A 454 -15.24 15.26 -20.32
CA PRO A 454 -15.08 16.66 -19.95
C PRO A 454 -15.16 16.86 -18.43
N VAL A 455 -14.25 17.65 -17.89
CA VAL A 455 -14.30 18.03 -16.48
C VAL A 455 -15.20 19.25 -16.29
N PRO A 456 -15.89 19.36 -15.16
CA PRO A 456 -16.62 20.59 -14.82
C PRO A 456 -15.65 21.78 -14.74
N LYS A 457 -16.15 22.98 -15.10
CA LYS A 457 -15.35 24.20 -15.09
C LYS A 457 -14.86 24.53 -13.67
N SER A 458 -13.56 24.79 -13.53
CA SER A 458 -12.92 25.39 -12.35
C SER A 458 -12.16 26.63 -12.81
N SER A 459 -12.65 27.82 -12.45
CA SER A 459 -12.11 29.09 -12.96
C SER A 459 -10.67 29.35 -12.53
N VAL A 460 -10.27 28.86 -11.37
CA VAL A 460 -8.91 28.99 -10.83
C VAL A 460 -8.08 27.70 -10.96
N GLY A 461 -8.65 26.63 -11.52
CA GLY A 461 -7.93 25.39 -11.77
C GLY A 461 -7.45 24.66 -10.50
N ASP A 462 -8.23 24.72 -9.42
CA ASP A 462 -7.90 24.17 -8.10
C ASP A 462 -8.56 22.79 -7.82
N GLY A 463 -9.13 22.17 -8.85
CA GLY A 463 -9.74 20.84 -8.73
C GLY A 463 -11.17 20.82 -8.19
N ILE A 464 -11.71 21.93 -7.71
CA ILE A 464 -13.11 22.05 -7.29
C ILE A 464 -13.91 22.76 -8.39
N PRO A 465 -15.03 22.19 -8.88
CA PRO A 465 -15.89 22.85 -9.84
C PRO A 465 -16.50 24.17 -9.34
N ASP A 466 -16.58 25.18 -10.20
CA ASP A 466 -17.21 26.46 -9.89
C ASP A 466 -18.65 26.29 -9.37
N ALA A 467 -19.42 25.39 -9.98
CA ALA A 467 -20.79 25.11 -9.58
C ALA A 467 -20.88 24.58 -8.13
N TRP A 468 -19.95 23.71 -7.71
CA TRP A 468 -19.91 23.22 -6.33
C TRP A 468 -19.53 24.35 -5.36
N LYS A 469 -18.55 25.17 -5.70
CA LYS A 469 -18.16 26.33 -4.89
C LYS A 469 -19.34 27.27 -4.67
N ILE A 470 -20.03 27.63 -5.75
CA ILE A 470 -21.21 28.52 -5.72
C ILE A 470 -22.33 27.90 -4.87
N ALA A 471 -22.61 26.61 -5.03
CA ALA A 471 -23.65 25.91 -4.27
C ALA A 471 -23.39 25.94 -2.76
N HIS A 472 -22.11 25.98 -2.36
CA HIS A 472 -21.69 26.08 -0.96
C HIS A 472 -21.28 27.51 -0.54
N GLY A 473 -21.60 28.53 -1.34
CA GLY A 473 -21.33 29.94 -1.01
C GLY A 473 -19.83 30.28 -0.93
N LEU A 474 -18.99 29.55 -1.67
CA LEU A 474 -17.56 29.82 -1.81
C LEU A 474 -17.31 30.62 -3.09
N ASP A 475 -16.28 31.48 -3.07
CA ASP A 475 -15.92 32.28 -4.26
C ASP A 475 -15.19 31.38 -5.28
N PRO A 476 -15.75 31.21 -6.51
CA PRO A 476 -15.10 30.41 -7.54
C PRO A 476 -13.80 31.04 -8.10
N ASN A 477 -13.55 32.33 -7.82
CA ASN A 477 -12.35 33.05 -8.27
C ASN A 477 -11.25 33.16 -7.20
N ASP A 478 -11.48 32.68 -5.96
CA ASP A 478 -10.45 32.66 -4.94
C ASP A 478 -9.55 31.43 -5.13
N PRO A 479 -8.24 31.62 -5.48
CA PRO A 479 -7.31 30.51 -5.69
C PRO A 479 -6.94 29.75 -4.42
N ASN A 480 -7.28 30.25 -3.23
CA ASN A 480 -6.96 29.64 -1.95
C ASN A 480 -8.11 28.81 -1.39
N VAL A 481 -9.29 28.88 -1.97
CA VAL A 481 -10.50 28.28 -1.39
C VAL A 481 -10.37 26.75 -1.24
N ALA A 482 -9.71 26.09 -2.17
CA ALA A 482 -9.58 24.62 -2.13
C ALA A 482 -8.83 24.12 -0.90
N SER A 483 -7.69 24.73 -0.57
CA SER A 483 -6.85 24.37 0.57
C SER A 483 -7.32 24.97 1.91
N ALA A 484 -8.30 25.87 1.89
CA ALA A 484 -8.85 26.46 3.10
C ALA A 484 -9.66 25.43 3.91
N PRO A 485 -9.65 25.54 5.26
CA PRO A 485 -10.53 24.72 6.10
C PRO A 485 -12.00 24.90 5.73
N SER A 486 -12.78 23.82 5.76
CA SER A 486 -14.21 23.86 5.52
C SER A 486 -14.96 24.67 6.59
N ARG A 487 -16.14 25.17 6.25
CA ARG A 487 -16.95 25.98 7.18
C ARG A 487 -17.53 25.19 8.32
N CYS A 488 -17.77 23.89 8.15
CA CYS A 488 -18.26 23.02 9.20
C CYS A 488 -17.24 22.79 10.33
N LYS A 489 -15.95 23.06 10.09
CA LYS A 489 -14.85 22.95 11.07
C LYS A 489 -14.68 21.54 11.63
N ASP A 490 -14.99 20.51 10.86
CA ASP A 490 -14.77 19.12 11.21
C ASP A 490 -13.29 18.70 11.05
N GLY A 491 -12.47 19.57 10.44
CA GLY A 491 -11.02 19.42 10.28
C GLY A 491 -10.58 19.15 8.85
N TYR A 492 -11.52 18.92 7.92
CA TYR A 492 -11.21 18.80 6.49
C TYR A 492 -11.13 20.17 5.80
N THR A 493 -10.46 20.21 4.66
CA THR A 493 -10.41 21.35 3.75
C THR A 493 -11.54 21.26 2.73
N ASN A 494 -11.86 22.37 2.04
CA ASN A 494 -12.93 22.36 1.03
C ASN A 494 -12.68 21.35 -0.11
N ILE A 495 -11.40 21.16 -0.51
CA ILE A 495 -11.09 20.15 -1.52
C ILE A 495 -11.32 18.72 -0.98
N GLU A 496 -11.01 18.45 0.30
CA GLU A 496 -11.28 17.16 0.90
C GLU A 496 -12.78 16.90 1.03
N GLU A 497 -13.59 17.90 1.37
CA GLU A 497 -15.06 17.78 1.36
C GLU A 497 -15.58 17.41 -0.03
N TYR A 498 -15.12 18.12 -1.05
CA TYR A 498 -15.48 17.81 -2.43
C TYR A 498 -15.09 16.39 -2.83
N LEU A 499 -13.84 16.00 -2.57
CA LEU A 499 -13.30 14.69 -2.92
C LEU A 499 -13.97 13.54 -2.17
N ASN A 500 -14.47 13.79 -0.97
CA ASN A 500 -15.16 12.81 -0.14
C ASN A 500 -16.69 12.85 -0.31
N GLY A 501 -17.23 13.77 -1.11
CA GLY A 501 -18.67 13.93 -1.28
C GLY A 501 -19.40 14.30 0.01
N THR A 502 -18.71 14.98 0.92
CA THR A 502 -19.24 15.45 2.20
C THR A 502 -19.78 16.89 2.09
N ASN A 503 -20.49 17.35 3.09
CA ASN A 503 -21.10 18.67 3.07
C ASN A 503 -20.30 19.65 3.93
N PRO A 504 -19.63 20.66 3.35
CA PRO A 504 -18.79 21.63 4.07
C PRO A 504 -19.56 22.54 5.03
N ASP A 505 -20.89 22.44 5.08
CA ASP A 505 -21.77 23.22 5.95
C ASP A 505 -22.28 22.43 7.15
N VAL A 506 -21.99 21.12 7.23
CA VAL A 506 -22.51 20.21 8.26
C VAL A 506 -21.33 19.60 9.02
N PHE A 507 -21.20 19.98 10.30
CA PHE A 507 -20.20 19.37 11.18
C PHE A 507 -20.50 17.89 11.41
N VAL A 508 -19.47 17.04 11.19
CA VAL A 508 -19.49 15.61 11.54
C VAL A 508 -18.23 15.33 12.39
N ASP A 509 -18.45 14.75 13.57
CA ASP A 509 -17.32 14.28 14.38
C ASP A 509 -16.79 12.94 13.86
N TYR A 510 -15.83 12.99 12.95
CA TYR A 510 -15.19 11.79 12.39
C TYR A 510 -14.23 11.06 13.34
N LYS A 511 -14.00 11.59 14.56
CA LYS A 511 -13.31 10.86 15.62
C LYS A 511 -14.18 9.78 16.25
N ASP A 512 -15.51 9.96 16.17
CA ASP A 512 -16.45 8.89 16.52
C ASP A 512 -16.44 7.82 15.42
N PRO A 513 -16.04 6.57 15.73
CA PRO A 513 -16.01 5.48 14.74
C PRO A 513 -17.35 5.23 14.05
N ASN A 514 -18.47 5.57 14.70
CA ASN A 514 -19.81 5.41 14.11
C ASN A 514 -20.06 6.38 12.95
N ASN A 515 -19.44 7.55 12.98
CA ASN A 515 -19.53 8.55 11.92
C ASN A 515 -18.46 8.36 10.84
N ASN A 516 -17.36 7.67 11.18
CA ASN A 516 -16.24 7.42 10.24
C ASN A 516 -16.60 6.28 9.28
N VAL A 517 -17.44 6.57 8.31
CA VAL A 517 -17.86 5.63 7.27
C VAL A 517 -17.52 6.17 5.88
N ASN A 518 -17.24 5.28 4.93
CA ASN A 518 -17.01 5.70 3.56
C ASN A 518 -18.25 6.41 2.99
N THR A 519 -18.08 7.66 2.61
CA THR A 519 -19.14 8.53 2.09
C THR A 519 -19.26 8.47 0.56
N LEU A 520 -18.26 7.89 -0.11
CA LEU A 520 -18.24 7.72 -1.56
C LEU A 520 -18.98 6.43 -1.93
N LYS A 521 -19.90 6.55 -2.89
CA LYS A 521 -20.59 5.40 -3.45
C LYS A 521 -20.04 5.12 -4.84
N ALA A 522 -19.73 3.87 -5.13
CA ALA A 522 -19.52 3.46 -6.51
C ALA A 522 -20.78 3.80 -7.34
N ALA A 523 -20.58 4.25 -8.58
CA ALA A 523 -21.71 4.38 -9.50
C ALA A 523 -22.42 3.02 -9.64
N PRO A 524 -23.75 2.98 -9.67
CA PRO A 524 -24.51 1.74 -9.75
C PRO A 524 -24.21 0.95 -11.02
#